data_a7f28e3a9e31a80955601b664c4e700c
#
_entry.id   a7f28e3a9e31a80955601b664c4e700c
#
_cell.length_a   1.000
_cell.length_b   1.000
_cell.length_c   1.000
_cell.angle_alpha   90.00
_cell.angle_beta   90.00
_cell.angle_gamma   90.00
#
_symmetry.space_group_name_H-M   'P 1'
#
loop_
_entity.id
_entity.type
_entity.pdbx_description
1 polymer ?
#
loop_
_entity_poly.entity_id
_entity_poly.type
_entity_poly.pdbx_seq_one_letter_code
_entity_poly.pdbx_strand_id
1 'polypeptide(L)'
;WLSQMSNLLYLDKVVYSDKTRFQQLTFTQRNMGPESGNIINFYLNGRLQFSSSDEFIYHSYLVNPVLAGSARHDNILIIGGGDGLALRDVLQWQPKHVTLVDLDTELMQLFKKPHEKLPNSLANEIEALNAASLRDERVNIISADAFIAIDTLLQSQQTFDAIIVDLPDPSHPDLNKLYSVNFYARLKQLLAGDGLIGIQSASPYHAKNAFIAIGKTVQAAGYSSVQQYHDNVPSFGEWGWTIASKIGASPLTRLKSIEEFPTPHHWLTLPMTINAFEFSKGFYEDSDSVPVNYLGSHAIYQLHQKAWQDQQGLNNAHLQ
;
A
#
# COMPACT_ATOMS: atom_id res chain seq x y z
N TRP A 1 0.08 -34.56 0.42
CA TRP A 1 -0.42 -34.31 1.79
C TRP A 1 -0.38 -32.83 2.15
N LEU A 2 0.75 -32.15 2.02
CA LEU A 2 0.87 -30.71 2.31
C LEU A 2 -0.02 -29.84 1.42
N SER A 3 -0.15 -30.16 0.14
CA SER A 3 -1.03 -29.43 -0.80
C SER A 3 -2.52 -29.63 -0.52
N GLN A 4 -2.91 -30.74 0.08
CA GLN A 4 -4.32 -30.96 0.49
C GLN A 4 -4.69 -30.21 1.78
N MET A 5 -3.73 -30.06 2.71
CA MET A 5 -3.96 -29.29 3.92
C MET A 5 -4.01 -27.77 3.66
N SER A 6 -3.22 -27.26 2.71
CA SER A 6 -3.27 -25.84 2.36
C SER A 6 -4.61 -25.43 1.74
N ASN A 7 -5.28 -26.32 0.97
CA ASN A 7 -6.62 -26.06 0.44
C ASN A 7 -7.72 -25.92 1.53
N LEU A 8 -7.48 -26.39 2.76
CA LEU A 8 -8.41 -26.22 3.88
C LEU A 8 -8.32 -24.84 4.55
N LEU A 9 -7.24 -24.10 4.29
CA LEU A 9 -7.00 -22.77 4.88
C LEU A 9 -7.55 -21.64 4.01
N TYR A 10 -7.88 -21.90 2.75
CA TYR A 10 -8.34 -20.90 1.80
C TYR A 10 -9.72 -21.30 1.24
N LEU A 11 -10.56 -20.30 0.98
CA LEU A 11 -11.89 -20.51 0.37
C LEU A 11 -11.78 -20.99 -1.09
N ASP A 12 -10.72 -20.56 -1.78
CA ASP A 12 -10.50 -20.86 -3.19
C ASP A 12 -9.36 -21.88 -3.37
N LYS A 13 -9.30 -22.51 -4.54
CA LYS A 13 -8.29 -23.51 -4.86
C LYS A 13 -6.89 -22.89 -4.87
N VAL A 14 -5.97 -23.42 -4.07
CA VAL A 14 -4.55 -23.10 -4.15
C VAL A 14 -3.98 -23.59 -5.46
N VAL A 15 -3.43 -22.69 -6.28
CA VAL A 15 -2.83 -22.99 -7.60
C VAL A 15 -1.32 -22.87 -7.59
N TYR A 16 -0.77 -22.15 -6.62
CA TYR A 16 0.67 -22.04 -6.39
C TYR A 16 0.94 -21.70 -4.93
N SER A 17 2.00 -22.28 -4.37
CA SER A 17 2.48 -21.96 -3.04
C SER A 17 3.98 -22.20 -2.97
N ASP A 18 4.73 -21.20 -2.50
CA ASP A 18 6.17 -21.23 -2.35
C ASP A 18 6.59 -20.39 -1.14
N LYS A 19 7.83 -20.47 -0.75
CA LYS A 19 8.37 -19.74 0.38
C LYS A 19 9.63 -18.99 -0.03
N THR A 20 9.63 -17.68 0.19
CA THR A 20 10.84 -16.86 0.11
C THR A 20 11.59 -16.90 1.44
N ARG A 21 12.74 -16.26 1.49
CA ARG A 21 13.48 -16.06 2.75
C ARG A 21 12.63 -15.35 3.82
N PHE A 22 11.66 -14.54 3.42
CA PHE A 22 10.92 -13.64 4.31
C PHE A 22 9.51 -14.12 4.61
N GLN A 23 8.85 -14.81 3.66
CA GLN A 23 7.42 -15.07 3.76
C GLN A 23 6.95 -16.24 2.92
N GLN A 24 5.77 -16.78 3.28
CA GLN A 24 5.03 -17.76 2.51
C GLN A 24 4.20 -17.05 1.45
N LEU A 25 4.37 -17.41 0.19
CA LEU A 25 3.58 -16.90 -0.94
C LEU A 25 2.52 -17.93 -1.30
N THR A 26 1.27 -17.51 -1.52
CA THR A 26 0.20 -18.40 -1.95
C THR A 26 -0.70 -17.70 -2.94
N PHE A 27 -0.93 -18.32 -4.09
CA PHE A 27 -1.97 -17.91 -5.04
C PHE A 27 -3.12 -18.89 -4.99
N THR A 28 -4.33 -18.34 -4.90
CA THR A 28 -5.56 -19.09 -5.08
C THR A 28 -6.31 -18.60 -6.31
N GLN A 29 -7.13 -19.48 -6.87
CA GLN A 29 -7.89 -19.20 -8.07
C GLN A 29 -9.34 -19.66 -7.89
N ARG A 30 -10.27 -18.76 -8.22
CA ARG A 30 -11.70 -19.04 -8.34
C ARG A 30 -12.10 -18.90 -9.80
N ASN A 31 -12.66 -19.96 -10.36
CA ASN A 31 -13.22 -19.92 -11.71
C ASN A 31 -14.62 -19.32 -11.68
N MET A 32 -14.83 -18.25 -12.42
CA MET A 32 -16.13 -17.55 -12.52
C MET A 32 -16.94 -17.93 -13.77
N GLY A 33 -16.48 -18.94 -14.51
CA GLY A 33 -17.10 -19.39 -15.74
C GLY A 33 -16.41 -18.90 -17.00
N PRO A 34 -16.83 -19.41 -18.18
CA PRO A 34 -16.14 -19.18 -19.45
C PRO A 34 -16.08 -17.70 -19.88
N GLU A 35 -17.07 -16.90 -19.50
CA GLU A 35 -17.17 -15.49 -19.90
C GLU A 35 -16.49 -14.53 -18.92
N SER A 36 -16.35 -14.92 -17.65
CA SER A 36 -15.87 -14.04 -16.56
C SER A 36 -14.40 -14.30 -16.18
N GLY A 37 -13.79 -15.35 -16.71
CA GLY A 37 -12.41 -15.72 -16.42
C GLY A 37 -12.18 -16.22 -15.00
N ASN A 38 -11.00 -15.95 -14.45
CA ASN A 38 -10.60 -16.37 -13.11
C ASN A 38 -10.39 -15.17 -12.21
N ILE A 39 -10.73 -15.32 -10.93
CA ILE A 39 -10.28 -14.41 -9.87
C ILE A 39 -9.04 -15.02 -9.25
N ILE A 40 -7.96 -14.26 -9.24
CA ILE A 40 -6.70 -14.61 -8.57
C ILE A 40 -6.61 -13.84 -7.26
N ASN A 41 -6.35 -14.54 -6.17
CA ASN A 41 -6.03 -13.92 -4.90
C ASN A 41 -4.60 -14.25 -4.51
N PHE A 42 -3.87 -13.26 -4.04
CA PHE A 42 -2.51 -13.40 -3.57
C PHE A 42 -2.41 -13.18 -2.07
N TYR A 43 -1.71 -14.08 -1.39
CA TYR A 43 -1.55 -14.07 0.06
C TYR A 43 -0.08 -14.11 0.47
N LEU A 44 0.26 -13.32 1.48
CA LEU A 44 1.52 -13.38 2.21
C LEU A 44 1.26 -13.86 3.64
N ASN A 45 1.91 -14.97 4.03
CA ASN A 45 1.73 -15.58 5.34
C ASN A 45 0.24 -15.81 5.71
N GLY A 46 -0.58 -16.20 4.72
CA GLY A 46 -2.02 -16.43 4.87
C GLY A 46 -2.89 -15.17 4.88
N ARG A 47 -2.32 -13.98 4.72
CA ARG A 47 -3.06 -12.72 4.66
C ARG A 47 -3.21 -12.26 3.22
N LEU A 48 -4.42 -11.93 2.82
CA LEU A 48 -4.72 -11.41 1.49
C LEU A 48 -3.94 -10.11 1.25
N GLN A 49 -3.24 -10.03 0.11
CA GLN A 49 -2.54 -8.84 -0.35
C GLN A 49 -3.30 -8.16 -1.48
N PHE A 50 -3.84 -8.94 -2.41
CA PHE A 50 -4.75 -8.43 -3.42
C PHE A 50 -5.67 -9.53 -3.96
N SER A 51 -6.80 -9.10 -4.52
CA SER A 51 -7.66 -9.87 -5.41
C SER A 51 -7.69 -9.23 -6.78
N SER A 52 -7.53 -10.01 -7.84
CA SER A 52 -7.58 -9.48 -9.22
C SER A 52 -8.95 -8.88 -9.58
N SER A 53 -9.98 -9.15 -8.77
CA SER A 53 -11.31 -8.60 -8.99
C SER A 53 -11.46 -7.12 -8.61
N ASP A 54 -10.61 -6.60 -7.70
CA ASP A 54 -10.80 -5.27 -7.12
C ASP A 54 -9.51 -4.55 -6.67
N GLU A 55 -8.32 -5.14 -6.91
CA GLU A 55 -7.04 -4.52 -6.54
C GLU A 55 -6.85 -3.12 -7.16
N PHE A 56 -7.46 -2.90 -8.33
CA PHE A 56 -7.39 -1.61 -9.01
C PHE A 56 -8.05 -0.48 -8.22
N ILE A 57 -9.01 -0.78 -7.35
CA ILE A 57 -9.63 0.20 -6.45
C ILE A 57 -8.57 0.69 -5.45
N TYR A 58 -7.92 -0.25 -4.77
CA TYR A 58 -6.87 0.04 -3.79
C TYR A 58 -5.72 0.86 -4.41
N HIS A 59 -5.17 0.40 -5.54
CA HIS A 59 -4.03 1.06 -6.16
C HIS A 59 -4.40 2.42 -6.79
N SER A 60 -5.61 2.55 -7.34
CA SER A 60 -6.10 3.84 -7.82
C SER A 60 -6.13 4.90 -6.72
N TYR A 61 -6.64 4.54 -5.52
CA TYR A 61 -6.65 5.47 -4.39
C TYR A 61 -5.26 5.72 -3.80
N LEU A 62 -4.37 4.74 -3.80
CA LEU A 62 -3.01 4.92 -3.31
C LEU A 62 -2.19 5.87 -4.20
N VAL A 63 -2.32 5.76 -5.52
CA VAL A 63 -1.43 6.42 -6.49
C VAL A 63 -2.02 7.74 -7.02
N ASN A 64 -3.25 7.71 -7.53
CA ASN A 64 -3.75 8.84 -8.32
C ASN A 64 -3.96 10.14 -7.53
N PRO A 65 -4.46 10.14 -6.28
CA PRO A 65 -4.58 11.39 -5.52
C PRO A 65 -3.22 12.06 -5.25
N VAL A 66 -2.19 11.25 -5.05
CA VAL A 66 -0.83 11.73 -4.79
C VAL A 66 -0.25 12.39 -6.04
N LEU A 67 -0.33 11.71 -7.17
CA LEU A 67 0.23 12.22 -8.42
C LEU A 67 -0.58 13.41 -8.94
N ALA A 68 -1.90 13.37 -8.86
CA ALA A 68 -2.76 14.50 -9.25
C ALA A 68 -2.52 15.75 -8.41
N GLY A 69 -2.24 15.61 -7.12
CA GLY A 69 -1.92 16.73 -6.23
C GLY A 69 -0.47 17.19 -6.28
N SER A 70 0.44 16.43 -6.92
CA SER A 70 1.85 16.80 -7.10
C SER A 70 2.03 17.66 -8.34
N ALA A 71 2.87 18.70 -8.24
CA ALA A 71 3.09 19.63 -9.35
C ALA A 71 3.92 19.00 -10.50
N ARG A 72 4.71 17.98 -10.20
CA ARG A 72 5.58 17.28 -11.14
C ARG A 72 5.54 15.78 -10.89
N HIS A 73 5.87 14.98 -11.92
CA HIS A 73 5.85 13.53 -11.90
C HIS A 73 7.10 12.90 -12.53
N ASP A 74 8.18 13.66 -12.64
CA ASP A 74 9.39 13.20 -13.34
C ASP A 74 10.11 12.09 -12.56
N ASN A 75 10.24 12.24 -11.24
CA ASN A 75 10.94 11.30 -10.37
C ASN A 75 10.03 10.82 -9.25
N ILE A 76 9.71 9.54 -9.25
CA ILE A 76 8.80 8.92 -8.28
C ILE A 76 9.55 7.88 -7.45
N LEU A 77 9.31 7.85 -6.14
CA LEU A 77 9.78 6.79 -5.25
C LEU A 77 8.61 5.92 -4.81
N ILE A 78 8.77 4.61 -4.92
CA ILE A 78 7.83 3.62 -4.38
C ILE A 78 8.58 2.81 -3.31
N ILE A 79 8.01 2.72 -2.12
CA ILE A 79 8.50 1.89 -1.03
C ILE A 79 7.54 0.72 -0.84
N GLY A 80 8.02 -0.50 -1.02
CA GLY A 80 7.19 -1.70 -1.12
C GLY A 80 6.61 -1.88 -2.53
N GLY A 81 5.48 -2.57 -2.65
CA GLY A 81 4.80 -2.78 -3.94
C GLY A 81 5.59 -3.66 -4.91
N GLY A 82 6.33 -4.66 -4.39
CA GLY A 82 7.16 -5.58 -5.18
C GLY A 82 6.39 -6.46 -6.17
N ASP A 83 5.05 -6.46 -6.10
CA ASP A 83 4.15 -7.09 -7.08
C ASP A 83 4.01 -6.27 -8.39
N GLY A 84 4.37 -4.99 -8.35
CA GLY A 84 4.34 -4.09 -9.52
C GLY A 84 2.98 -3.46 -9.80
N LEU A 85 1.97 -3.62 -8.93
CA LEU A 85 0.62 -3.08 -9.18
C LEU A 85 0.56 -1.56 -8.95
N ALA A 86 1.09 -1.06 -7.84
CA ALA A 86 1.26 0.38 -7.64
C ALA A 86 2.15 1.01 -8.72
N LEU A 87 3.22 0.30 -9.10
CA LEU A 87 4.13 0.73 -10.17
C LEU A 87 3.42 0.83 -11.52
N ARG A 88 2.54 -0.13 -11.87
CA ARG A 88 1.70 -0.08 -13.07
C ARG A 88 0.92 1.24 -13.15
N ASP A 89 0.28 1.63 -12.06
CA ASP A 89 -0.53 2.84 -12.02
C ASP A 89 0.34 4.11 -12.05
N VAL A 90 1.49 4.12 -11.38
CA VAL A 90 2.47 5.20 -11.46
C VAL A 90 2.95 5.41 -12.90
N LEU A 91 3.25 4.34 -13.63
CA LEU A 91 3.77 4.43 -15.01
C LEU A 91 2.76 5.04 -16.00
N GLN A 92 1.45 5.00 -15.72
CA GLN A 92 0.43 5.69 -16.50
C GLN A 92 0.59 7.22 -16.50
N TRP A 93 1.21 7.78 -15.46
CA TRP A 93 1.52 9.21 -15.34
C TRP A 93 2.77 9.65 -16.11
N GLN A 94 3.38 8.74 -16.88
CA GLN A 94 4.55 9.00 -17.73
C GLN A 94 5.75 9.62 -17.00
N PRO A 95 6.16 9.07 -15.83
CA PRO A 95 7.36 9.54 -15.15
C PRO A 95 8.60 9.34 -16.02
N LYS A 96 9.66 10.12 -15.79
CA LYS A 96 10.98 9.91 -16.40
C LYS A 96 11.72 8.78 -15.70
N HIS A 97 11.63 8.74 -14.37
CA HIS A 97 12.31 7.75 -13.54
C HIS A 97 11.41 7.32 -12.38
N VAL A 98 11.39 6.04 -12.10
CA VAL A 98 10.78 5.47 -10.90
C VAL A 98 11.83 4.66 -10.16
N THR A 99 12.01 4.94 -8.87
CA THR A 99 12.80 4.09 -7.98
C THR A 99 11.84 3.26 -7.13
N LEU A 100 11.95 1.94 -7.20
CA LEU A 100 11.17 1.01 -6.38
C LEU A 100 12.10 0.33 -5.38
N VAL A 101 11.77 0.41 -4.10
CA VAL A 101 12.52 -0.22 -3.01
C VAL A 101 11.67 -1.29 -2.37
N ASP A 102 12.06 -2.55 -2.49
CA ASP A 102 11.41 -3.67 -1.82
C ASP A 102 12.46 -4.66 -1.26
N LEU A 103 12.11 -5.29 -0.15
CA LEU A 103 13.01 -6.22 0.55
C LEU A 103 13.08 -7.58 -0.13
N ASP A 104 11.94 -8.07 -0.64
CA ASP A 104 11.78 -9.45 -1.08
C ASP A 104 12.11 -9.63 -2.57
N THR A 105 13.39 -9.84 -2.85
CA THR A 105 13.89 -10.06 -4.21
C THR A 105 13.21 -11.25 -4.90
N GLU A 106 12.89 -12.32 -4.16
CA GLU A 106 12.28 -13.52 -4.73
C GLU A 106 10.82 -13.26 -5.12
N LEU A 107 10.09 -12.49 -4.29
CA LEU A 107 8.76 -12.02 -4.63
C LEU A 107 8.80 -11.13 -5.88
N MET A 108 9.67 -10.13 -5.91
CA MET A 108 9.79 -9.26 -7.09
C MET A 108 10.14 -10.04 -8.36
N GLN A 109 11.02 -11.05 -8.28
CA GLN A 109 11.34 -11.90 -9.44
C GLN A 109 10.14 -12.72 -9.89
N LEU A 110 9.32 -13.20 -8.96
CA LEU A 110 8.08 -13.92 -9.29
C LEU A 110 7.12 -13.08 -10.13
N PHE A 111 6.94 -11.81 -9.78
CA PHE A 111 6.07 -10.87 -10.50
C PHE A 111 6.73 -10.27 -11.75
N LYS A 112 8.05 -10.12 -11.76
CA LYS A 112 8.81 -9.61 -12.92
C LYS A 112 8.92 -10.63 -14.05
N LYS A 113 9.04 -11.91 -13.69
CA LYS A 113 9.24 -13.03 -14.61
C LYS A 113 8.36 -14.23 -14.23
N PRO A 114 7.04 -14.06 -14.25
CA PRO A 114 6.12 -15.07 -13.72
C PRO A 114 6.24 -16.42 -14.41
N HIS A 115 6.57 -16.46 -15.72
CA HIS A 115 6.73 -17.68 -16.50
C HIS A 115 7.93 -18.55 -16.08
N GLU A 116 8.86 -18.02 -15.29
CA GLU A 116 9.99 -18.84 -14.78
C GLU A 116 9.55 -19.78 -13.64
N LYS A 117 8.49 -19.43 -12.90
CA LYS A 117 8.08 -20.18 -11.71
C LYS A 117 6.61 -20.59 -11.67
N LEU A 118 5.72 -19.76 -12.21
CA LEU A 118 4.28 -19.99 -12.15
C LEU A 118 3.78 -20.87 -13.29
N PRO A 119 2.69 -21.64 -13.09
CA PRO A 119 1.98 -22.28 -14.19
C PRO A 119 1.61 -21.25 -15.27
N ASN A 120 1.71 -21.64 -16.55
CA ASN A 120 1.54 -20.71 -17.68
C ASN A 120 0.24 -19.87 -17.63
N SER A 121 -0.88 -20.48 -17.26
CA SER A 121 -2.16 -19.75 -17.13
C SER A 121 -2.07 -18.66 -16.08
N LEU A 122 -1.57 -18.98 -14.89
CA LEU A 122 -1.40 -18.01 -13.80
C LEU A 122 -0.35 -16.94 -14.17
N ALA A 123 0.74 -17.34 -14.82
CA ALA A 123 1.79 -16.42 -15.25
C ALA A 123 1.24 -15.36 -16.23
N ASN A 124 0.42 -15.76 -17.21
CA ASN A 124 -0.22 -14.85 -18.14
C ASN A 124 -1.15 -13.87 -17.42
N GLU A 125 -1.93 -14.35 -16.45
CA GLU A 125 -2.85 -13.50 -15.68
C GLU A 125 -2.08 -12.49 -14.82
N ILE A 126 -1.00 -12.89 -14.16
CA ILE A 126 -0.15 -12.00 -13.36
C ILE A 126 0.56 -10.95 -14.23
N GLU A 127 1.10 -11.35 -15.39
CA GLU A 127 1.74 -10.44 -16.32
C GLU A 127 0.76 -9.40 -16.89
N ALA A 128 -0.46 -9.83 -17.20
CA ALA A 128 -1.51 -8.93 -17.62
C ALA A 128 -1.95 -7.97 -16.50
N LEU A 129 -2.05 -8.49 -15.26
CA LEU A 129 -2.50 -7.73 -14.11
C LEU A 129 -1.54 -6.57 -13.76
N ASN A 130 -0.24 -6.85 -13.70
CA ASN A 130 0.76 -5.81 -13.40
C ASN A 130 1.30 -5.10 -14.67
N ALA A 131 0.77 -5.43 -15.86
CA ALA A 131 1.18 -4.85 -17.14
C ALA A 131 2.70 -4.90 -17.38
N ALA A 132 3.36 -5.94 -16.87
CA ALA A 132 4.81 -6.11 -16.92
C ALA A 132 5.62 -4.91 -16.38
N SER A 133 5.05 -4.11 -15.50
CA SER A 133 5.59 -2.84 -14.99
C SER A 133 7.01 -2.95 -14.45
N LEU A 134 7.36 -4.05 -13.78
CA LEU A 134 8.69 -4.30 -13.23
C LEU A 134 9.81 -4.47 -14.30
N ARG A 135 9.44 -4.53 -15.59
CA ARG A 135 10.38 -4.61 -16.73
C ARG A 135 10.50 -3.30 -17.50
N ASP A 136 9.76 -2.26 -17.12
CA ASP A 136 9.83 -0.94 -17.76
C ASP A 136 11.23 -0.34 -17.57
N GLU A 137 11.80 0.22 -18.64
CA GLU A 137 13.16 0.77 -18.66
C GLU A 137 13.35 2.00 -17.76
N ARG A 138 12.27 2.68 -17.42
CA ARG A 138 12.27 3.84 -16.51
C ARG A 138 12.43 3.45 -15.03
N VAL A 139 12.34 2.15 -14.72
CA VAL A 139 12.26 1.62 -13.36
C VAL A 139 13.62 1.15 -12.88
N ASN A 140 14.09 1.74 -11.79
CA ASN A 140 15.23 1.27 -11.03
C ASN A 140 14.76 0.55 -9.77
N ILE A 141 15.06 -0.74 -9.66
CA ILE A 141 14.68 -1.58 -8.52
C ILE A 141 15.86 -1.69 -7.54
N ILE A 142 15.63 -1.35 -6.29
CA ILE A 142 16.56 -1.49 -5.18
C ILE A 142 16.03 -2.59 -4.24
N SER A 143 16.69 -3.74 -4.25
CA SER A 143 16.37 -4.88 -3.36
C SER A 143 17.05 -4.68 -2.01
N ALA A 144 16.37 -4.03 -1.07
CA ALA A 144 16.93 -3.73 0.25
C ALA A 144 15.83 -3.44 1.29
N ASP A 145 16.19 -3.54 2.58
CA ASP A 145 15.38 -3.00 3.67
C ASP A 145 15.18 -1.49 3.45
N ALA A 146 13.92 -1.06 3.33
CA ALA A 146 13.57 0.33 3.04
C ALA A 146 14.15 1.31 4.08
N PHE A 147 14.22 0.88 5.37
CA PHE A 147 14.79 1.70 6.44
C PHE A 147 16.28 2.02 6.21
N ILE A 148 17.01 1.09 5.57
CA ILE A 148 18.42 1.25 5.20
C ILE A 148 18.56 1.95 3.84
N ALA A 149 17.76 1.57 2.85
CA ALA A 149 17.84 2.14 1.50
C ALA A 149 17.62 3.64 1.48
N ILE A 150 16.76 4.18 2.35
CA ILE A 150 16.53 5.61 2.49
C ILE A 150 17.82 6.37 2.84
N ASP A 151 18.71 5.81 3.68
CA ASP A 151 19.98 6.46 4.00
C ASP A 151 20.86 6.62 2.77
N THR A 152 20.93 5.60 1.93
CA THR A 152 21.67 5.65 0.68
C THR A 152 21.08 6.70 -0.29
N LEU A 153 19.75 6.76 -0.38
CA LEU A 153 19.08 7.76 -1.20
C LEU A 153 19.33 9.18 -0.69
N LEU A 154 19.31 9.40 0.63
CA LEU A 154 19.63 10.70 1.24
C LEU A 154 21.07 11.12 0.96
N GLN A 155 22.02 10.18 1.06
CA GLN A 155 23.43 10.45 0.75
C GLN A 155 23.64 10.81 -0.71
N SER A 156 22.86 10.25 -1.63
CA SER A 156 22.92 10.57 -3.06
C SER A 156 22.28 11.91 -3.42
N GLN A 157 21.69 12.61 -2.46
CA GLN A 157 20.98 13.89 -2.63
C GLN A 157 19.84 13.84 -3.67
N GLN A 158 19.29 12.66 -3.92
CA GLN A 158 18.13 12.49 -4.79
C GLN A 158 16.89 13.11 -4.15
N THR A 159 16.05 13.72 -4.97
CA THR A 159 14.73 14.19 -4.58
C THR A 159 13.66 13.61 -5.50
N PHE A 160 12.49 13.36 -4.93
CA PHE A 160 11.36 12.77 -5.63
C PHE A 160 10.18 13.74 -5.64
N ASP A 161 9.50 13.82 -6.76
CA ASP A 161 8.31 14.67 -6.93
C ASP A 161 7.11 14.11 -6.17
N ALA A 162 7.05 12.79 -6.05
CA ALA A 162 6.06 12.09 -5.23
C ALA A 162 6.66 10.82 -4.63
N ILE A 163 6.10 10.40 -3.49
CA ILE A 163 6.48 9.16 -2.81
C ILE A 163 5.21 8.34 -2.56
N ILE A 164 5.24 7.06 -2.93
CA ILE A 164 4.18 6.07 -2.67
C ILE A 164 4.72 5.05 -1.68
N VAL A 165 4.01 4.82 -0.58
CA VAL A 165 4.37 3.83 0.44
C VAL A 165 3.30 2.73 0.44
N ASP A 166 3.66 1.61 -0.15
CA ASP A 166 2.82 0.43 -0.35
C ASP A 166 3.38 -0.75 0.44
N LEU A 167 3.32 -0.65 1.74
CA LEU A 167 3.84 -1.64 2.68
C LEU A 167 2.71 -2.55 3.19
N PRO A 168 3.00 -3.80 3.56
CA PRO A 168 2.06 -4.62 4.30
C PRO A 168 1.60 -3.93 5.58
N ASP A 169 0.40 -4.28 6.06
CA ASP A 169 -0.08 -3.83 7.37
C ASP A 169 0.96 -4.06 8.48
N PRO A 170 0.98 -3.19 9.50
CA PRO A 170 1.92 -3.29 10.62
C PRO A 170 1.60 -4.48 11.54
N SER A 171 1.56 -5.65 10.96
CA SER A 171 1.15 -6.93 11.58
C SER A 171 2.31 -7.69 12.23
N HIS A 172 3.53 -7.19 12.09
CA HIS A 172 4.74 -7.76 12.70
C HIS A 172 5.58 -6.65 13.35
N PRO A 173 6.23 -6.92 14.50
CA PRO A 173 7.05 -5.90 15.18
C PRO A 173 8.13 -5.27 14.29
N ASP A 174 8.74 -6.05 13.40
CA ASP A 174 9.81 -5.57 12.51
C ASP A 174 9.31 -4.54 11.47
N LEU A 175 8.02 -4.58 11.12
CA LEU A 175 7.42 -3.60 10.23
C LEU A 175 7.16 -2.26 10.93
N ASN A 176 7.06 -2.26 12.26
CA ASN A 176 6.71 -1.06 13.02
C ASN A 176 7.70 0.10 12.80
N LYS A 177 8.99 -0.18 12.55
CA LYS A 177 10.00 0.84 12.23
C LYS A 177 9.66 1.64 10.95
N LEU A 178 9.01 1.00 9.97
CA LEU A 178 8.56 1.59 8.70
C LEU A 178 7.29 2.43 8.85
N TYR A 179 6.69 2.43 10.02
CA TYR A 179 5.54 3.25 10.41
C TYR A 179 5.90 4.27 11.51
N SER A 180 7.17 4.63 11.64
CA SER A 180 7.65 5.52 12.71
C SER A 180 7.85 6.97 12.24
N VAL A 181 7.82 7.90 13.20
CA VAL A 181 8.17 9.30 12.98
C VAL A 181 9.53 9.44 12.28
N ASN A 182 10.51 8.65 12.73
CA ASN A 182 11.86 8.67 12.13
C ASN A 182 11.82 8.31 10.64
N PHE A 183 11.10 7.26 10.27
CA PHE A 183 10.98 6.82 8.87
C PHE A 183 10.31 7.88 8.01
N TYR A 184 9.16 8.40 8.43
CA TYR A 184 8.44 9.43 7.67
C TYR A 184 9.20 10.76 7.59
N ALA A 185 9.93 11.15 8.63
CA ALA A 185 10.77 12.34 8.60
C ALA A 185 11.92 12.24 7.58
N ARG A 186 12.48 11.04 7.41
CA ARG A 186 13.52 10.77 6.40
C ARG A 186 12.93 10.76 4.99
N LEU A 187 11.75 10.17 4.79
CA LEU A 187 11.03 10.24 3.52
C LEU A 187 10.69 11.70 3.16
N LYS A 188 10.30 12.52 4.13
CA LYS A 188 10.07 13.96 3.91
C LYS A 188 11.31 14.68 3.37
N GLN A 189 12.52 14.29 3.80
CA GLN A 189 13.76 14.88 3.28
C GLN A 189 13.97 14.55 1.80
N LEU A 190 13.62 13.32 1.38
CA LEU A 190 13.69 12.89 -0.02
C LEU A 190 12.61 13.54 -0.91
N LEU A 191 11.53 14.03 -0.34
CA LEU A 191 10.42 14.61 -1.09
C LEU A 191 10.78 16.05 -1.55
N ALA A 192 10.47 16.38 -2.80
CA ALA A 192 10.54 17.74 -3.31
C ALA A 192 9.65 18.69 -2.51
N GLY A 193 9.93 19.99 -2.54
CA GLY A 193 9.20 20.96 -1.71
C GLY A 193 7.70 20.98 -1.96
N ASP A 194 7.30 20.87 -3.21
CA ASP A 194 5.90 20.84 -3.69
C ASP A 194 5.32 19.41 -3.80
N GLY A 195 6.10 18.40 -3.43
CA GLY A 195 5.72 17.00 -3.55
C GLY A 195 4.71 16.52 -2.50
N LEU A 196 4.06 15.41 -2.82
CA LEU A 196 3.15 14.69 -1.93
C LEU A 196 3.66 13.27 -1.65
N ILE A 197 3.30 12.75 -0.48
CA ILE A 197 3.47 11.35 -0.11
C ILE A 197 2.11 10.72 0.11
N GLY A 198 1.91 9.51 -0.44
CA GLY A 198 0.76 8.65 -0.17
C GLY A 198 1.18 7.38 0.54
N ILE A 199 0.41 6.98 1.53
CA ILE A 199 0.75 5.89 2.45
C ILE A 199 -0.48 5.00 2.64
N GLN A 200 -0.36 3.72 2.38
CA GLN A 200 -1.34 2.73 2.82
C GLN A 200 -1.46 2.79 4.34
N SER A 201 -2.67 2.76 4.88
CA SER A 201 -2.89 3.09 6.29
C SER A 201 -3.85 2.14 7.02
N ALA A 202 -3.98 0.91 6.55
CA ALA A 202 -4.89 -0.09 7.11
C ALA A 202 -6.38 0.32 7.04
N SER A 203 -7.24 -0.43 7.71
CA SER A 203 -8.68 -0.19 7.68
C SER A 203 -9.13 0.81 8.75
N PRO A 204 -9.81 1.90 8.39
CA PRO A 204 -10.41 2.82 9.36
C PRO A 204 -11.59 2.20 10.12
N TYR A 205 -12.17 1.11 9.60
CA TYR A 205 -13.23 0.38 10.26
C TYR A 205 -12.70 -0.72 11.20
N HIS A 206 -11.87 -1.62 10.67
CA HIS A 206 -11.38 -2.77 11.43
C HIS A 206 -10.23 -2.44 12.37
N ALA A 207 -9.38 -1.48 12.02
CA ALA A 207 -8.20 -1.09 12.77
C ALA A 207 -8.13 0.44 12.98
N LYS A 208 -9.26 1.07 13.36
CA LYS A 208 -9.45 2.52 13.47
C LYS A 208 -8.29 3.22 14.19
N ASN A 209 -7.88 2.71 15.36
CA ASN A 209 -6.82 3.35 16.14
C ASN A 209 -5.45 3.24 15.46
N ALA A 210 -5.16 2.14 14.74
CA ALA A 210 -3.94 2.02 13.95
C ALA A 210 -3.96 3.00 12.77
N PHE A 211 -5.09 3.12 12.07
CA PHE A 211 -5.29 4.10 11.00
C PHE A 211 -5.03 5.53 11.49
N ILE A 212 -5.67 5.95 12.58
CA ILE A 212 -5.47 7.29 13.18
C ILE A 212 -4.02 7.48 13.63
N ALA A 213 -3.40 6.46 14.24
CA ALA A 213 -2.00 6.51 14.69
C ALA A 213 -1.02 6.74 13.54
N ILE A 214 -1.27 6.14 12.36
CA ILE A 214 -0.46 6.37 11.15
C ILE A 214 -0.54 7.85 10.76
N GLY A 215 -1.72 8.43 10.64
CA GLY A 215 -1.90 9.85 10.31
C GLY A 215 -1.20 10.78 11.32
N LYS A 216 -1.38 10.54 12.63
CA LYS A 216 -0.70 11.30 13.69
C LYS A 216 0.82 11.16 13.63
N THR A 217 1.32 9.98 13.28
CA THR A 217 2.76 9.73 13.17
C THR A 217 3.37 10.48 11.98
N VAL A 218 2.67 10.52 10.85
CA VAL A 218 3.06 11.34 9.68
C VAL A 218 3.03 12.84 10.05
N GLN A 219 2.01 13.28 10.76
CA GLN A 219 1.93 14.68 11.24
C GLN A 219 3.10 15.02 12.17
N ALA A 220 3.45 14.13 13.11
CA ALA A 220 4.58 14.29 14.02
C ALA A 220 5.94 14.28 13.29
N ALA A 221 6.04 13.69 12.10
CA ALA A 221 7.22 13.75 11.24
C ALA A 221 7.41 15.14 10.57
N GLY A 222 6.48 16.08 10.80
CA GLY A 222 6.61 17.50 10.44
C GLY A 222 6.14 17.84 9.03
N TYR A 223 5.30 17.05 8.38
CA TYR A 223 4.62 17.43 7.16
C TYR A 223 3.70 18.63 7.41
N SER A 224 3.59 19.54 6.44
CA SER A 224 2.81 20.79 6.62
C SER A 224 1.30 20.55 6.68
N SER A 225 0.83 19.52 5.99
CA SER A 225 -0.57 19.09 6.04
C SER A 225 -0.63 17.58 5.86
N VAL A 226 -1.40 16.93 6.72
CA VAL A 226 -1.66 15.48 6.67
C VAL A 226 -3.17 15.28 6.66
N GLN A 227 -3.65 14.50 5.73
CA GLN A 227 -5.06 14.17 5.59
C GLN A 227 -5.20 12.66 5.37
N GLN A 228 -6.28 12.10 5.87
CA GLN A 228 -6.61 10.70 5.68
C GLN A 228 -7.88 10.59 4.85
N TYR A 229 -8.00 9.51 4.10
CA TYR A 229 -9.17 9.23 3.28
C TYR A 229 -9.39 7.71 3.20
N HIS A 230 -10.57 7.31 2.78
CA HIS A 230 -10.98 5.92 2.78
C HIS A 230 -11.99 5.62 1.67
N ASP A 231 -12.06 4.36 1.30
CA ASP A 231 -13.14 3.81 0.47
C ASP A 231 -13.23 2.30 0.65
N ASN A 232 -14.30 1.71 0.15
CA ASN A 232 -14.50 0.27 0.20
C ASN A 232 -13.71 -0.43 -0.91
N VAL A 233 -12.87 -1.40 -0.52
CA VAL A 233 -12.24 -2.38 -1.40
C VAL A 233 -12.90 -3.73 -1.10
N PRO A 234 -13.77 -4.27 -1.95
CA PRO A 234 -14.64 -5.40 -1.59
C PRO A 234 -13.94 -6.60 -0.98
N SER A 235 -12.72 -6.93 -1.42
CA SER A 235 -11.93 -8.04 -0.88
C SER A 235 -11.32 -7.77 0.51
N PHE A 236 -11.16 -6.49 0.89
CA PHE A 236 -10.59 -6.04 2.17
C PHE A 236 -11.63 -5.42 3.10
N GLY A 237 -12.76 -4.97 2.56
CA GLY A 237 -13.70 -4.07 3.23
C GLY A 237 -13.24 -2.61 3.16
N GLU A 238 -13.65 -1.81 4.14
CA GLU A 238 -13.26 -0.40 4.22
C GLU A 238 -11.76 -0.26 4.42
N TRP A 239 -11.08 0.43 3.50
CA TRP A 239 -9.64 0.64 3.51
C TRP A 239 -9.29 2.12 3.58
N GLY A 240 -8.10 2.43 4.08
CA GLY A 240 -7.70 3.80 4.32
C GLY A 240 -6.29 4.12 3.85
N TRP A 241 -6.10 5.38 3.49
CA TRP A 241 -4.83 5.95 3.07
C TRP A 241 -4.56 7.25 3.79
N THR A 242 -3.28 7.59 3.94
CA THR A 242 -2.80 8.87 4.42
C THR A 242 -2.07 9.58 3.31
N ILE A 243 -2.39 10.84 3.06
CA ILE A 243 -1.70 11.69 2.10
C ILE A 243 -1.19 12.94 2.81
N ALA A 244 0.04 13.37 2.46
CA ALA A 244 0.62 14.52 3.10
C ALA A 244 1.42 15.39 2.13
N SER A 245 1.40 16.71 2.37
CA SER A 245 2.24 17.68 1.67
C SER A 245 3.48 18.04 2.50
N LYS A 246 4.63 18.11 1.84
CA LYS A 246 5.86 18.57 2.48
C LYS A 246 5.73 20.02 2.92
N ILE A 247 5.32 20.90 1.99
CA ILE A 247 5.02 22.32 2.24
C ILE A 247 3.83 22.77 1.36
N GLY A 248 3.25 23.92 1.68
CA GLY A 248 2.19 24.57 0.88
C GLY A 248 0.79 24.06 1.17
N ALA A 249 -0.08 24.15 0.16
CA ALA A 249 -1.48 23.81 0.28
C ALA A 249 -1.72 22.34 0.65
N SER A 250 -2.81 22.07 1.35
CA SER A 250 -3.20 20.71 1.71
C SER A 250 -3.49 19.85 0.46
N PRO A 251 -3.30 18.52 0.53
CA PRO A 251 -3.59 17.64 -0.59
C PRO A 251 -5.01 17.82 -1.12
N LEU A 252 -6.02 17.86 -0.27
CA LEU A 252 -7.41 18.07 -0.67
C LEU A 252 -7.64 19.41 -1.35
N THR A 253 -6.98 20.48 -0.89
CA THR A 253 -7.04 21.80 -1.54
C THR A 253 -6.48 21.73 -2.96
N ARG A 254 -5.37 21.01 -3.16
CA ARG A 254 -4.77 20.83 -4.48
C ARG A 254 -5.68 20.01 -5.40
N LEU A 255 -6.26 18.91 -4.91
CA LEU A 255 -7.20 18.09 -5.66
C LEU A 255 -8.47 18.89 -6.07
N LYS A 256 -8.99 19.76 -5.20
CA LYS A 256 -10.13 20.62 -5.52
C LYS A 256 -9.81 21.72 -6.55
N SER A 257 -8.53 21.98 -6.85
CA SER A 257 -8.11 22.97 -7.83
C SER A 257 -7.97 22.42 -9.26
N ILE A 258 -8.10 21.12 -9.46
CA ILE A 258 -8.11 20.48 -10.79
C ILE A 258 -9.56 20.15 -11.20
N GLU A 259 -9.82 20.12 -12.49
CA GLU A 259 -11.16 19.82 -13.02
C GLU A 259 -11.39 18.31 -13.21
N GLU A 260 -10.34 17.61 -13.63
CA GLU A 260 -10.35 16.16 -13.85
C GLU A 260 -8.94 15.58 -13.67
N PHE A 261 -8.83 14.27 -13.54
CA PHE A 261 -7.53 13.63 -13.57
C PHE A 261 -6.90 13.76 -14.96
N PRO A 262 -5.61 14.19 -15.05
CA PRO A 262 -4.95 14.40 -16.34
C PRO A 262 -4.61 13.10 -17.07
N THR A 263 -4.64 11.96 -16.38
CA THR A 263 -4.43 10.64 -16.95
C THR A 263 -5.73 9.85 -16.98
N PRO A 264 -6.07 9.21 -18.11
CA PRO A 264 -7.24 8.37 -18.15
C PRO A 264 -7.03 7.14 -17.27
N HIS A 265 -7.98 6.87 -16.40
CA HIS A 265 -8.08 5.61 -15.69
C HIS A 265 -9.55 5.22 -15.57
N HIS A 266 -9.81 3.93 -15.48
CA HIS A 266 -11.14 3.38 -15.69
C HIS A 266 -12.02 3.29 -14.44
N TRP A 267 -11.51 3.66 -13.27
CA TRP A 267 -12.28 3.53 -12.01
C TRP A 267 -12.47 4.86 -11.29
N LEU A 268 -11.38 5.46 -10.83
CA LEU A 268 -11.43 6.60 -9.92
C LEU A 268 -11.78 7.89 -10.66
N THR A 269 -12.76 8.63 -10.14
CA THR A 269 -13.06 9.99 -10.59
C THR A 269 -12.62 11.00 -9.54
N LEU A 270 -12.41 12.26 -9.95
CA LEU A 270 -12.06 13.33 -9.02
C LEU A 270 -13.12 13.55 -7.93
N PRO A 271 -14.43 13.56 -8.23
CA PRO A 271 -15.48 13.62 -7.20
C PRO A 271 -15.43 12.47 -6.20
N MET A 272 -15.21 11.23 -6.66
CA MET A 272 -15.02 10.08 -5.73
C MET A 272 -13.83 10.31 -4.81
N THR A 273 -12.70 10.75 -5.38
CA THR A 273 -11.49 11.06 -4.60
C THR A 273 -11.73 12.13 -3.54
N ILE A 274 -12.42 13.21 -3.89
CA ILE A 274 -12.72 14.31 -2.95
C ILE A 274 -13.66 13.81 -1.84
N ASN A 275 -14.67 13.02 -2.18
CA ASN A 275 -15.62 12.47 -1.21
C ASN A 275 -14.96 11.45 -0.27
N ALA A 276 -13.91 10.77 -0.68
CA ALA A 276 -13.18 9.82 0.15
C ALA A 276 -12.55 10.46 1.41
N PHE A 277 -12.39 11.77 1.45
CA PHE A 277 -11.88 12.50 2.62
C PHE A 277 -12.96 12.79 3.69
N GLU A 278 -14.22 12.45 3.43
CA GLU A 278 -15.31 12.65 4.38
C GLU A 278 -15.45 11.44 5.31
N PHE A 279 -15.45 11.70 6.62
CA PHE A 279 -15.66 10.69 7.65
C PHE A 279 -16.96 10.99 8.42
N SER A 280 -17.52 9.97 9.06
CA SER A 280 -18.69 10.14 9.91
C SER A 280 -18.41 11.12 11.05
N LYS A 281 -19.47 11.81 11.49
CA LYS A 281 -19.38 12.67 12.68
C LYS A 281 -18.85 11.87 13.87
N GLY A 282 -17.86 12.44 14.55
CA GLY A 282 -17.25 11.80 15.72
C GLY A 282 -16.16 10.77 15.40
N PHE A 283 -15.82 10.53 14.12
CA PHE A 283 -14.78 9.56 13.79
C PHE A 283 -13.45 9.85 14.53
N TYR A 284 -13.06 11.10 14.65
CA TYR A 284 -11.82 11.54 15.29
C TYR A 284 -11.98 12.04 16.74
N GLU A 285 -13.16 11.90 17.37
CA GLU A 285 -13.41 12.43 18.73
C GLU A 285 -12.39 11.96 19.77
N ASP A 286 -12.01 10.69 19.74
CA ASP A 286 -11.05 10.11 20.69
C ASP A 286 -9.60 10.09 20.16
N SER A 287 -9.31 10.77 19.06
CA SER A 287 -8.00 10.73 18.40
C SER A 287 -6.85 11.23 19.29
N ASP A 288 -7.12 12.11 20.25
CA ASP A 288 -6.09 12.61 21.18
C ASP A 288 -5.48 11.49 22.02
N SER A 289 -6.26 10.48 22.37
CA SER A 289 -5.81 9.31 23.13
C SER A 289 -4.96 8.33 22.32
N VAL A 290 -5.00 8.41 21.00
CA VAL A 290 -4.25 7.51 20.11
C VAL A 290 -2.78 7.93 20.06
N PRO A 291 -1.83 7.03 20.35
CA PRO A 291 -0.41 7.37 20.43
C PRO A 291 0.20 7.61 19.05
N VAL A 292 1.25 8.42 19.04
CA VAL A 292 2.20 8.56 17.93
C VAL A 292 3.23 7.42 18.01
N ASN A 293 3.61 6.87 16.87
CA ASN A 293 4.57 5.76 16.80
C ASN A 293 6.00 6.25 16.60
N TYR A 294 6.77 6.28 17.67
CA TYR A 294 8.22 6.55 17.63
C TYR A 294 9.00 5.25 17.38
N LEU A 295 10.23 5.39 16.92
CA LEU A 295 11.13 4.25 16.72
C LEU A 295 11.30 3.50 18.05
N GLY A 296 10.98 2.20 18.06
CA GLY A 296 11.04 1.34 19.24
C GLY A 296 9.80 1.35 20.15
N SER A 297 8.79 2.20 19.90
CA SER A 297 7.56 2.23 20.72
C SER A 297 6.58 1.09 20.41
N HIS A 298 6.63 0.51 19.21
CA HIS A 298 5.72 -0.52 18.68
C HIS A 298 4.21 -0.18 18.77
N ALA A 299 3.86 1.10 18.90
CA ALA A 299 2.49 1.53 19.17
C ALA A 299 1.51 1.10 18.05
N ILE A 300 1.87 1.32 16.77
CA ILE A 300 0.99 0.98 15.65
C ILE A 300 0.82 -0.55 15.53
N TYR A 301 1.88 -1.32 15.70
CA TYR A 301 1.80 -2.77 15.75
C TYR A 301 0.84 -3.26 16.84
N GLN A 302 0.95 -2.73 18.05
CA GLN A 302 0.09 -3.11 19.18
C GLN A 302 -1.38 -2.76 18.93
N LEU A 303 -1.65 -1.57 18.38
CA LEU A 303 -3.01 -1.15 18.02
C LEU A 303 -3.61 -2.02 16.94
N HIS A 304 -2.83 -2.35 15.91
CA HIS A 304 -3.27 -3.24 14.83
C HIS A 304 -3.53 -4.66 15.36
N GLN A 305 -2.64 -5.20 16.18
CA GLN A 305 -2.81 -6.53 16.78
C GLN A 305 -4.06 -6.59 17.67
N LYS A 306 -4.29 -5.58 18.52
CA LYS A 306 -5.47 -5.50 19.37
C LYS A 306 -6.76 -5.48 18.55
N ALA A 307 -6.82 -4.73 17.46
CA ALA A 307 -8.00 -4.67 16.60
C ALA A 307 -8.39 -6.05 16.03
N TRP A 308 -7.42 -6.86 15.62
CA TRP A 308 -7.67 -8.23 15.16
C TRP A 308 -8.10 -9.18 16.27
N GLN A 309 -7.54 -9.03 17.49
CA GLN A 309 -7.98 -9.82 18.64
C GLN A 309 -9.42 -9.51 19.04
N ASP A 310 -9.81 -8.24 19.02
CA ASP A 310 -11.19 -7.81 19.32
C ASP A 310 -12.18 -8.38 18.30
N GLN A 311 -11.84 -8.40 17.01
CA GLN A 311 -12.69 -9.01 15.97
C GLN A 311 -12.86 -10.51 16.11
N GLN A 312 -11.83 -11.22 16.54
CA GLN A 312 -11.89 -12.66 16.76
C GLN A 312 -12.58 -13.05 18.08
N GLY A 313 -13.05 -12.07 18.87
CA GLY A 313 -13.69 -12.29 20.16
C GLY A 313 -12.73 -12.79 21.26
N LEU A 314 -11.42 -12.74 21.01
CA LEU A 314 -10.42 -13.26 21.95
C LEU A 314 -10.26 -12.40 23.21
N ASN A 315 -10.71 -11.14 23.18
CA ASN A 315 -10.66 -10.21 24.32
C ASN A 315 -11.90 -10.27 25.22
N ASN A 316 -12.95 -10.99 24.84
CA ASN A 316 -14.17 -11.15 25.66
C ASN A 316 -14.03 -12.21 26.78
N ALA A 317 -12.88 -12.85 26.93
CA ALA A 317 -12.63 -13.87 27.96
C ALA A 317 -12.47 -13.31 29.40
N HIS A 318 -12.53 -12.00 29.61
CA HIS A 318 -12.40 -11.37 30.93
C HIS A 318 -13.71 -10.75 31.46
N LEU A 319 -14.86 -11.03 30.83
CA LEU A 319 -16.20 -10.66 31.34
C LEU A 319 -16.93 -11.90 31.82
N GLN A 320 -16.39 -12.63 32.78
CA GLN A 320 -17.11 -13.55 33.67
C GLN A 320 -16.66 -13.37 35.10
#